data_db8bbc4fb8e913e5f9fce0b468a697fc
#
_entry.id   db8bbc4fb8e913e5f9fce0b468a697fc
#
_cell.length_a   1.000
_cell.length_b   1.000
_cell.length_c   1.000
_cell.angle_alpha   90.00
_cell.angle_beta   90.00
_cell.angle_gamma   90.00
#
_symmetry.space_group_name_H-M   'P 1'
#
loop_
_entity.id
_entity.type
_entity.pdbx_description
1 polymer ?
#
loop_
_entity_poly.entity_id
_entity_poly.type
_entity_poly.pdbx_seq_one_letter_code
_entity_poly.pdbx_strand_id
1 'polypeptide(L)'
;RAQRRAARLQSVTRQCLRAGLLFGSFTAGLLFVLAGPLAQLLYRSAEAGRLLRLFAPVALVLYLDALVDGMLKGLSEQVANVRYNTITSALDVALLFVLLPRYGLGGYVFTFIAAHLVNFALSLRRLLRVTGLRASAGAAVRTALLAVGAGAAALLTPAPGPEAAELLLRGAVYAGVYGLAACVSGTAELCVPESLRPARRAEKARALR
;
A
#
# COMPACT_ATOMS: atom_id res chain seq x y z
N ARG A 1 4.77 26.17 21.93
CA ARG A 1 4.13 26.16 20.60
C ARG A 1 4.85 25.19 19.63
N ALA A 2 6.19 25.16 19.58
CA ALA A 2 6.97 24.27 18.70
C ALA A 2 6.70 22.78 18.97
N GLN A 3 6.68 22.34 20.23
CA GLN A 3 6.38 20.95 20.60
C GLN A 3 4.98 20.49 20.18
N ARG A 4 3.97 21.37 20.28
CA ARG A 4 2.61 21.04 19.81
C ARG A 4 2.53 20.90 18.30
N ARG A 5 3.31 21.69 17.55
CA ARG A 5 3.39 21.57 16.09
C ARG A 5 4.07 20.27 15.68
N ALA A 6 5.18 19.91 16.34
CA ALA A 6 5.88 18.63 16.07
C ALA A 6 4.99 17.42 16.39
N ALA A 7 4.31 17.39 17.52
CA ALA A 7 3.40 16.32 17.88
C ALA A 7 2.22 16.17 16.88
N ARG A 8 1.66 17.30 16.42
CA ARG A 8 0.60 17.31 15.40
C ARG A 8 1.12 16.78 14.07
N LEU A 9 2.32 17.18 13.64
CA LEU A 9 2.94 16.68 12.43
C LEU A 9 3.13 15.17 12.50
N GLN A 10 3.69 14.66 13.60
CA GLN A 10 3.86 13.23 13.80
C GLN A 10 2.52 12.46 13.76
N SER A 11 1.47 12.99 14.39
CA SER A 11 0.17 12.31 14.39
C SER A 11 -0.44 12.26 13.00
N VAL A 12 -0.38 13.35 12.22
CA VAL A 12 -0.88 13.42 10.84
C VAL A 12 -0.10 12.48 9.94
N THR A 13 1.24 12.54 9.96
CA THR A 13 2.09 11.65 9.14
C THR A 13 1.81 10.18 9.46
N ARG A 14 1.71 9.83 10.74
CA ARG A 14 1.37 8.46 11.16
C ARG A 14 0.01 8.00 10.65
N GLN A 15 -0.98 8.88 10.70
CA GLN A 15 -2.32 8.61 10.19
C GLN A 15 -2.32 8.40 8.68
N CYS A 16 -1.67 9.28 7.92
CA CYS A 16 -1.54 9.15 6.47
C CYS A 16 -0.85 7.83 6.07
N LEU A 17 0.26 7.47 6.76
CA LEU A 17 0.95 6.20 6.49
C LEU A 17 0.07 4.97 6.79
N ARG A 18 -0.70 5.00 7.89
CA ARG A 18 -1.63 3.90 8.22
C ARG A 18 -2.79 3.80 7.24
N ALA A 19 -3.39 4.92 6.87
CA ALA A 19 -4.43 4.96 5.85
C ALA A 19 -3.90 4.47 4.49
N GLY A 20 -2.69 4.89 4.13
CA GLY A 20 -2.00 4.43 2.92
C GLY A 20 -1.72 2.93 2.95
N LEU A 21 -1.25 2.38 4.07
CA LEU A 21 -1.06 0.94 4.24
C LEU A 21 -2.39 0.18 4.12
N LEU A 22 -3.45 0.65 4.77
CA LEU A 22 -4.76 0.01 4.72
C LEU A 22 -5.32 0.00 3.30
N PHE A 23 -5.34 1.15 2.64
CA PHE A 23 -5.86 1.28 1.28
C PHE A 23 -4.97 0.56 0.26
N GLY A 24 -3.66 0.71 0.36
CA GLY A 24 -2.70 0.06 -0.54
C GLY A 24 -2.72 -1.46 -0.42
N SER A 25 -2.81 -2.02 0.79
CA SER A 25 -2.93 -3.47 0.99
C SER A 25 -4.28 -4.01 0.51
N PHE A 26 -5.36 -3.24 0.67
CA PHE A 26 -6.66 -3.57 0.10
C PHE A 26 -6.57 -3.67 -1.42
N THR A 27 -6.06 -2.63 -2.08
CA THR A 27 -5.96 -2.57 -3.55
C THR A 27 -5.02 -3.64 -4.11
N ALA A 28 -3.87 -3.85 -3.49
CA ALA A 28 -2.92 -4.87 -3.91
C ALA A 28 -3.49 -6.28 -3.78
N GLY A 29 -4.16 -6.59 -2.67
CA GLY A 29 -4.80 -7.88 -2.47
C GLY A 29 -5.99 -8.11 -3.41
N LEU A 30 -6.80 -7.08 -3.65
CA LEU A 30 -7.89 -7.12 -4.62
C LEU A 30 -7.36 -7.41 -6.03
N LEU A 31 -6.31 -6.69 -6.45
CA LEU A 31 -5.66 -6.90 -7.73
C LEU A 31 -5.10 -8.31 -7.86
N PHE A 32 -4.50 -8.84 -6.79
CA PHE A 32 -3.97 -10.21 -6.76
C PHE A 32 -5.06 -11.26 -6.95
N VAL A 33 -6.18 -11.11 -6.25
CA VAL A 33 -7.33 -12.04 -6.34
C VAL A 33 -7.98 -11.99 -7.71
N LEU A 34 -8.17 -10.79 -8.25
CA LEU A 34 -8.87 -10.58 -9.51
C LEU A 34 -7.97 -10.73 -10.74
N ALA A 35 -6.65 -10.90 -10.57
CA ALA A 35 -5.68 -10.92 -11.67
C ALA A 35 -6.00 -11.95 -12.75
N GLY A 36 -6.44 -13.16 -12.37
CA GLY A 36 -6.82 -14.21 -13.30
C GLY A 36 -8.08 -13.86 -14.11
N PRO A 37 -9.23 -13.71 -13.47
CA PRO A 37 -10.47 -13.35 -14.16
C PRO A 37 -10.37 -12.05 -14.98
N LEU A 38 -9.68 -11.05 -14.46
CA LEU A 38 -9.48 -9.77 -15.13
C LEU A 38 -8.65 -9.92 -16.42
N ALA A 39 -7.56 -10.67 -16.35
CA ALA A 39 -6.70 -10.88 -17.51
C ALA A 39 -7.37 -11.75 -18.58
N GLN A 40 -8.18 -12.73 -18.18
CA GLN A 40 -8.97 -13.53 -19.13
C GLN A 40 -10.04 -12.68 -19.81
N LEU A 41 -10.76 -11.86 -19.04
CA LEU A 41 -11.82 -11.00 -19.57
C LEU A 41 -11.29 -9.93 -20.54
N LEU A 42 -10.16 -9.28 -20.22
CA LEU A 42 -9.64 -8.17 -21.01
C LEU A 42 -8.70 -8.61 -22.13
N TYR A 43 -7.83 -9.58 -21.85
CA TYR A 43 -6.72 -9.96 -22.75
C TYR A 43 -6.82 -11.40 -23.25
N ARG A 44 -7.73 -12.22 -22.72
CA ARG A 44 -7.84 -13.65 -23.00
C ARG A 44 -6.50 -14.39 -22.86
N SER A 45 -5.68 -13.96 -21.89
CA SER A 45 -4.31 -14.43 -21.70
C SER A 45 -4.05 -14.83 -20.25
N ALA A 46 -3.74 -16.09 -20.02
CA ALA A 46 -3.32 -16.60 -18.72
C ALA A 46 -1.94 -16.05 -18.30
N GLU A 47 -1.10 -15.70 -19.27
CA GLU A 47 0.22 -15.12 -19.02
C GLU A 47 0.10 -13.69 -18.45
N ALA A 48 -0.81 -12.88 -19.02
CA ALA A 48 -1.14 -11.56 -18.46
C ALA A 48 -1.63 -11.67 -17.01
N GLY A 49 -2.41 -12.69 -16.68
CA GLY A 49 -2.87 -12.95 -15.31
C GLY A 49 -1.73 -13.29 -14.35
N ARG A 50 -0.73 -14.07 -14.81
CA ARG A 50 0.47 -14.37 -13.99
C ARG A 50 1.30 -13.11 -13.72
N LEU A 51 1.52 -12.29 -14.74
CA LEU A 51 2.23 -11.02 -14.59
C LEU A 51 1.48 -10.07 -13.66
N LEU A 52 0.18 -9.94 -13.81
CA LEU A 52 -0.64 -9.08 -12.96
C LEU A 52 -0.59 -9.52 -11.49
N ARG A 53 -0.59 -10.83 -11.20
CA ARG A 53 -0.39 -11.36 -9.83
C ARG A 53 0.99 -11.02 -9.28
N LEU A 54 2.03 -11.08 -10.11
CA LEU A 54 3.39 -10.74 -9.72
C LEU A 54 3.51 -9.25 -9.37
N PHE A 55 2.84 -8.38 -10.14
CA PHE A 55 2.85 -6.94 -9.90
C PHE A 55 1.90 -6.46 -8.80
N ALA A 56 0.91 -7.26 -8.41
CA ALA A 56 -0.06 -6.87 -7.38
C ALA A 56 0.60 -6.44 -6.04
N PRO A 57 1.55 -7.19 -5.44
CA PRO A 57 2.24 -6.73 -4.23
C PRO A 57 3.14 -5.51 -4.48
N VAL A 58 3.66 -5.36 -5.70
CA VAL A 58 4.47 -4.19 -6.08
C VAL A 58 3.62 -2.93 -6.13
N ALA A 59 2.36 -3.03 -6.52
CA ALA A 59 1.41 -1.91 -6.52
C ALA A 59 1.26 -1.27 -5.13
N LEU A 60 1.34 -2.07 -4.04
CA LEU A 60 1.38 -1.54 -2.68
C LEU A 60 2.60 -0.64 -2.46
N VAL A 61 3.78 -1.11 -2.89
CA VAL A 61 5.03 -0.35 -2.73
C VAL A 61 4.99 0.94 -3.53
N LEU A 62 4.53 0.88 -4.80
CA LEU A 62 4.40 2.05 -5.66
C LEU A 62 3.42 3.09 -5.07
N TYR A 63 2.31 2.64 -4.52
CA TYR A 63 1.34 3.51 -3.87
C TYR A 63 1.92 4.19 -2.63
N LEU A 64 2.62 3.43 -1.79
CA LEU A 64 3.26 3.97 -0.58
C LEU A 64 4.42 4.91 -0.93
N ASP A 65 5.17 4.62 -1.98
CA ASP A 65 6.25 5.48 -2.49
C ASP A 65 5.70 6.84 -2.92
N ALA A 66 4.65 6.85 -3.75
CA ALA A 66 3.98 8.09 -4.17
C ALA A 66 3.41 8.88 -2.98
N LEU A 67 2.85 8.19 -1.97
CA LEU A 67 2.34 8.80 -0.76
C LEU A 67 3.47 9.47 0.06
N VAL A 68 4.59 8.77 0.26
CA VAL A 68 5.76 9.28 0.99
C VAL A 68 6.38 10.46 0.26
N ASP A 69 6.49 10.39 -1.06
CA ASP A 69 6.97 11.49 -1.91
C ASP A 69 6.10 12.73 -1.79
N GLY A 70 4.77 12.55 -1.78
CA GLY A 70 3.83 13.64 -1.53
C GLY A 70 4.00 14.29 -0.16
N MET A 71 4.24 13.48 0.88
CA MET A 71 4.52 13.98 2.23
C MET A 71 5.85 14.74 2.31
N LEU A 72 6.91 14.25 1.67
CA LEU A 72 8.22 14.93 1.63
C LEU A 72 8.11 16.28 0.93
N LYS A 73 7.34 16.37 -0.17
CA LYS A 73 7.06 17.65 -0.83
C LYS A 73 6.31 18.62 0.10
N GLY A 74 5.32 18.14 0.82
CA GLY A 74 4.59 18.95 1.82
C GLY A 74 5.44 19.41 3.01
N LEU A 75 6.54 18.72 3.30
CA LEU A 75 7.52 19.06 4.34
C LEU A 75 8.66 19.94 3.84
N SER A 76 8.61 20.44 2.60
CA SER A 76 9.67 21.22 1.94
C SER A 76 10.98 20.44 1.74
N GLU A 77 10.92 19.10 1.74
CA GLU A 77 12.06 18.21 1.52
C GLU A 77 12.19 17.79 0.03
N GLN A 78 11.77 18.66 -0.89
CA GLN A 78 11.73 18.38 -2.33
C GLN A 78 13.10 18.06 -2.90
N VAL A 79 14.14 18.75 -2.45
CA VAL A 79 15.52 18.56 -2.93
C VAL A 79 16.01 17.13 -2.59
N ALA A 80 15.71 16.65 -1.38
CA ALA A 80 16.08 15.29 -0.98
C ALA A 80 15.31 14.25 -1.82
N ASN A 81 14.02 14.49 -2.08
CA ASN A 81 13.19 13.62 -2.89
C ASN A 81 13.69 13.52 -4.34
N VAL A 82 13.95 14.66 -4.98
CA VAL A 82 14.53 14.70 -6.35
C VAL A 82 15.86 13.96 -6.41
N ARG A 83 16.74 14.18 -5.42
CA ARG A 83 18.02 13.49 -5.35
C ARG A 83 17.88 11.99 -5.28
N TYR A 84 16.94 11.45 -4.46
CA TYR A 84 16.72 10.01 -4.36
C TYR A 84 16.16 9.45 -5.67
N ASN A 85 15.15 10.10 -6.25
CA ASN A 85 14.59 9.71 -7.54
C ASN A 85 15.65 9.71 -8.66
N THR A 86 16.56 10.70 -8.70
CA THR A 86 17.64 10.72 -9.69
C THR A 86 18.62 9.57 -9.49
N ILE A 87 19.03 9.29 -8.25
CA ILE A 87 19.94 8.17 -7.95
C ILE A 87 19.31 6.83 -8.30
N THR A 88 18.04 6.63 -7.93
CA THR A 88 17.34 5.37 -8.21
C THR A 88 17.01 5.19 -9.69
N SER A 89 16.71 6.27 -10.42
CA SER A 89 16.58 6.22 -11.89
C SER A 89 17.89 5.85 -12.59
N ALA A 90 19.01 6.40 -12.12
CA ALA A 90 20.32 6.01 -12.66
C ALA A 90 20.64 4.53 -12.36
N LEU A 91 20.30 4.06 -11.15
CA LEU A 91 20.43 2.65 -10.77
C LEU A 91 19.53 1.76 -11.63
N ASP A 92 18.29 2.17 -11.87
CA ASP A 92 17.31 1.44 -12.71
C ASP A 92 17.86 1.25 -14.12
N VAL A 93 18.33 2.34 -14.76
CA VAL A 93 18.93 2.28 -16.11
C VAL A 93 20.17 1.39 -16.11
N ALA A 94 21.07 1.49 -15.15
CA ALA A 94 22.28 0.67 -15.07
C ALA A 94 21.94 -0.82 -14.91
N LEU A 95 21.00 -1.16 -14.01
CA LEU A 95 20.55 -2.54 -13.83
C LEU A 95 19.85 -3.08 -15.08
N LEU A 96 19.05 -2.25 -15.74
CA LEU A 96 18.34 -2.63 -16.96
C LEU A 96 19.32 -2.99 -18.09
N PHE A 97 20.38 -2.20 -18.25
CA PHE A 97 21.44 -2.47 -19.25
C PHE A 97 22.14 -3.81 -19.04
N VAL A 98 22.28 -4.25 -17.79
CA VAL A 98 22.96 -5.51 -17.45
C VAL A 98 22.00 -6.69 -17.44
N LEU A 99 20.82 -6.52 -16.86
CA LEU A 99 19.90 -7.64 -16.59
C LEU A 99 18.93 -7.93 -17.75
N LEU A 100 18.51 -6.92 -18.49
CA LEU A 100 17.59 -7.12 -19.60
C LEU A 100 18.20 -8.01 -20.72
N PRO A 101 19.46 -7.80 -21.19
CA PRO A 101 20.05 -8.66 -22.21
C PRO A 101 20.28 -10.09 -21.74
N ARG A 102 20.48 -10.32 -20.43
CA ARG A 102 20.78 -11.64 -19.86
C ARG A 102 19.56 -12.46 -19.51
N TYR A 103 18.54 -11.80 -18.97
CA TYR A 103 17.37 -12.44 -18.36
C TYR A 103 16.04 -12.04 -19.01
N GLY A 104 16.07 -11.21 -20.07
CA GLY A 104 14.88 -10.76 -20.79
C GLY A 104 13.86 -10.09 -19.87
N LEU A 105 12.58 -10.46 -20.01
CA LEU A 105 11.48 -9.89 -19.23
C LEU A 105 11.67 -10.08 -17.71
N GLY A 106 12.25 -11.21 -17.27
CA GLY A 106 12.54 -11.43 -15.85
C GLY A 106 13.54 -10.41 -15.28
N GLY A 107 14.58 -10.09 -16.07
CA GLY A 107 15.56 -9.04 -15.73
C GLY A 107 14.90 -7.66 -15.60
N TYR A 108 14.00 -7.32 -16.52
CA TYR A 108 13.23 -6.08 -16.46
C TYR A 108 12.38 -5.99 -15.20
N VAL A 109 11.59 -7.03 -14.90
CA VAL A 109 10.73 -7.06 -13.70
C VAL A 109 11.53 -6.93 -12.42
N PHE A 110 12.66 -7.66 -12.33
CA PHE A 110 13.54 -7.57 -11.17
C PHE A 110 14.11 -6.15 -10.98
N THR A 111 14.61 -5.54 -12.06
CA THR A 111 15.16 -4.18 -12.05
C THR A 111 14.11 -3.17 -11.58
N PHE A 112 12.92 -3.24 -12.16
CA PHE A 112 11.81 -2.37 -11.79
C PHE A 112 11.45 -2.48 -10.30
N ILE A 113 11.29 -3.71 -9.79
CA ILE A 113 10.97 -3.94 -8.37
C ILE A 113 12.11 -3.43 -7.48
N ALA A 114 13.35 -3.75 -7.79
CA ALA A 114 14.51 -3.37 -7.00
C ALA A 114 14.67 -1.84 -6.92
N ALA A 115 14.57 -1.15 -8.05
CA ALA A 115 14.69 0.31 -8.10
C ALA A 115 13.60 1.01 -7.25
N HIS A 116 12.35 0.58 -7.38
CA HIS A 116 11.24 1.14 -6.59
C HIS A 116 11.34 0.81 -5.11
N LEU A 117 11.79 -0.37 -4.73
CA LEU A 117 12.03 -0.71 -3.32
C LEU A 117 13.14 0.16 -2.70
N VAL A 118 14.23 0.38 -3.44
CA VAL A 118 15.32 1.25 -2.99
C VAL A 118 14.83 2.69 -2.85
N ASN A 119 14.09 3.22 -3.84
CA ASN A 119 13.52 4.56 -3.79
C ASN A 119 12.61 4.73 -2.58
N PHE A 120 11.66 3.83 -2.40
CA PHE A 120 10.74 3.83 -1.27
C PHE A 120 11.48 3.78 0.07
N ALA A 121 12.50 2.92 0.21
CA ALA A 121 13.28 2.79 1.44
C ALA A 121 14.03 4.09 1.78
N LEU A 122 14.62 4.76 0.78
CA LEU A 122 15.33 6.03 0.97
C LEU A 122 14.36 7.16 1.35
N SER A 123 13.26 7.29 0.63
CA SER A 123 12.21 8.29 0.87
C SER A 123 11.55 8.09 2.23
N LEU A 124 11.19 6.85 2.58
CA LEU A 124 10.63 6.52 3.89
C LEU A 124 11.60 6.82 5.03
N ARG A 125 12.87 6.42 4.89
CA ARG A 125 13.91 6.72 5.89
C ARG A 125 14.05 8.22 6.12
N ARG A 126 13.99 9.02 5.05
CA ARG A 126 14.03 10.49 5.14
C ARG A 126 12.82 11.02 5.86
N LEU A 127 11.61 10.58 5.48
CA LEU A 127 10.37 10.99 6.12
C LEU A 127 10.38 10.69 7.62
N LEU A 128 10.77 9.48 8.02
CA LEU A 128 10.85 9.08 9.42
C LEU A 128 11.86 9.92 10.20
N ARG A 129 13.00 10.27 9.59
CA ARG A 129 14.05 11.10 10.21
C ARG A 129 13.55 12.53 10.44
N VAL A 130 12.94 13.16 9.41
CA VAL A 130 12.46 14.54 9.48
C VAL A 130 11.28 14.68 10.46
N THR A 131 10.40 13.71 10.50
CA THR A 131 9.25 13.73 11.41
C THR A 131 9.55 13.19 12.82
N GLY A 132 10.71 12.55 13.02
CA GLY A 132 11.04 11.89 14.28
C GLY A 132 10.17 10.67 14.61
N LEU A 133 9.48 10.11 13.61
CA LEU A 133 8.66 8.93 13.76
C LEU A 133 9.53 7.66 13.77
N ARG A 134 9.12 6.68 14.59
CA ARG A 134 9.63 5.32 14.51
C ARG A 134 8.75 4.48 13.60
N ALA A 135 9.35 3.74 12.69
CA ALA A 135 8.63 2.78 11.85
C ALA A 135 7.93 1.75 12.74
N SER A 136 6.65 1.56 12.54
CA SER A 136 5.86 0.52 13.23
C SER A 136 5.60 -0.62 12.26
N ALA A 137 6.42 -1.64 12.30
CA ALA A 137 6.21 -2.86 11.51
C ALA A 137 4.87 -3.53 11.81
N GLY A 138 4.35 -3.38 13.02
CA GLY A 138 3.09 -3.99 13.43
C GLY A 138 1.88 -3.53 12.60
N ALA A 139 1.84 -2.27 12.15
CA ALA A 139 0.77 -1.79 11.28
C ALA A 139 0.84 -2.47 9.90
N ALA A 140 2.04 -2.55 9.32
CA ALA A 140 2.27 -3.20 8.03
C ALA A 140 1.94 -4.70 8.08
N VAL A 141 2.40 -5.40 9.12
CA VAL A 141 2.10 -6.82 9.32
C VAL A 141 0.59 -7.05 9.46
N ARG A 142 -0.09 -6.22 10.25
CA ARG A 142 -1.55 -6.36 10.44
C ARG A 142 -2.31 -6.17 9.14
N THR A 143 -2.02 -5.12 8.37
CA THR A 143 -2.70 -4.88 7.09
C THR A 143 -2.37 -5.95 6.06
N ALA A 144 -1.15 -6.47 6.05
CA ALA A 144 -0.77 -7.61 5.21
C ALA A 144 -1.56 -8.88 5.58
N LEU A 145 -1.69 -9.19 6.87
CA LEU A 145 -2.49 -10.34 7.34
C LEU A 145 -3.97 -10.19 6.96
N LEU A 146 -4.54 -8.98 7.05
CA LEU A 146 -5.90 -8.72 6.61
C LEU A 146 -6.07 -8.99 5.10
N ALA A 147 -5.13 -8.51 4.27
CA ALA A 147 -5.16 -8.71 2.83
C ALA A 147 -5.00 -10.20 2.46
N VAL A 148 -4.10 -10.92 3.12
CA VAL A 148 -3.89 -12.36 2.91
C VAL A 148 -5.11 -13.16 3.33
N GLY A 149 -5.69 -12.89 4.50
CA GLY A 149 -6.88 -13.58 4.99
C GLY A 149 -8.10 -13.36 4.09
N ALA A 150 -8.34 -12.12 3.68
CA ALA A 150 -9.41 -11.78 2.74
C ALA A 150 -9.17 -12.40 1.35
N GLY A 151 -7.91 -12.41 0.89
CA GLY A 151 -7.51 -13.03 -0.37
C GLY A 151 -7.74 -14.55 -0.35
N ALA A 152 -7.34 -15.21 0.73
CA ALA A 152 -7.59 -16.65 0.90
C ALA A 152 -9.09 -16.97 0.90
N ALA A 153 -9.91 -16.20 1.62
CA ALA A 153 -11.35 -16.37 1.62
C ALA A 153 -11.97 -16.23 0.21
N ALA A 154 -11.55 -15.19 -0.53
CA ALA A 154 -12.04 -14.95 -1.88
C ALA A 154 -11.60 -16.04 -2.89
N LEU A 155 -10.37 -16.55 -2.77
CA LEU A 155 -9.86 -17.62 -3.64
C LEU A 155 -10.48 -18.97 -3.34
N LEU A 156 -10.86 -19.23 -2.08
CA LEU A 156 -11.56 -20.47 -1.67
C LEU A 156 -13.04 -20.46 -2.03
N THR A 157 -13.61 -19.29 -2.38
CA THR A 157 -15.01 -19.20 -2.80
C THR A 157 -15.18 -19.83 -4.19
N PRO A 158 -15.99 -20.91 -4.32
CA PRO A 158 -16.30 -21.48 -5.63
C PRO A 158 -17.14 -20.46 -6.41
N ALA A 159 -16.70 -20.12 -7.59
CA ALA A 159 -17.39 -19.19 -8.48
C ALA A 159 -17.69 -19.90 -9.81
N PRO A 160 -18.70 -20.76 -9.87
CA PRO A 160 -19.12 -21.39 -11.12
C PRO A 160 -19.84 -20.35 -11.98
N GLY A 161 -19.35 -20.13 -13.20
CA GLY A 161 -20.04 -19.21 -14.11
C GLY A 161 -19.08 -18.48 -15.06
N PRO A 162 -19.61 -17.52 -15.83
CA PRO A 162 -18.78 -16.70 -16.72
C PRO A 162 -17.77 -15.86 -15.94
N GLU A 163 -16.65 -15.57 -16.56
CA GLU A 163 -15.52 -14.84 -15.95
C GLU A 163 -15.92 -13.50 -15.28
N ALA A 164 -16.92 -12.82 -15.84
CA ALA A 164 -17.46 -11.60 -15.26
C ALA A 164 -18.18 -11.85 -13.90
N ALA A 165 -18.91 -12.95 -13.76
CA ALA A 165 -19.55 -13.31 -12.50
C ALA A 165 -18.51 -13.72 -11.44
N GLU A 166 -17.49 -14.46 -11.84
CA GLU A 166 -16.35 -14.81 -10.98
C GLU A 166 -15.65 -13.55 -10.45
N LEU A 167 -15.40 -12.59 -11.32
CA LEU A 167 -14.77 -11.31 -10.97
C LEU A 167 -15.59 -10.54 -9.95
N LEU A 168 -16.89 -10.39 -10.16
CA LEU A 168 -17.79 -9.69 -9.26
C LEU A 168 -17.92 -10.41 -7.91
N LEU A 169 -18.11 -11.73 -7.91
CA LEU A 169 -18.27 -12.50 -6.69
C LEU A 169 -17.00 -12.50 -5.84
N ARG A 170 -15.84 -12.81 -6.42
CA ARG A 170 -14.56 -12.78 -5.70
C ARG A 170 -14.20 -11.39 -5.22
N GLY A 171 -14.48 -10.37 -6.02
CA GLY A 171 -14.27 -8.97 -5.64
C GLY A 171 -15.15 -8.56 -4.45
N ALA A 172 -16.43 -8.93 -4.47
CA ALA A 172 -17.36 -8.65 -3.38
C ALA A 172 -16.99 -9.38 -2.09
N VAL A 173 -16.62 -10.67 -2.18
CA VAL A 173 -16.16 -11.46 -1.02
C VAL A 173 -14.88 -10.87 -0.44
N TYR A 174 -13.90 -10.55 -1.27
CA TYR A 174 -12.66 -9.92 -0.83
C TYR A 174 -12.92 -8.60 -0.10
N ALA A 175 -13.68 -7.70 -0.72
CA ALA A 175 -13.99 -6.39 -0.15
C ALA A 175 -14.80 -6.50 1.15
N GLY A 176 -15.77 -7.40 1.21
CA GLY A 176 -16.58 -7.66 2.41
C GLY A 176 -15.75 -8.20 3.57
N VAL A 177 -14.95 -9.25 3.33
CA VAL A 177 -14.10 -9.86 4.37
C VAL A 177 -13.02 -8.89 4.84
N TYR A 178 -12.35 -8.21 3.91
CA TYR A 178 -11.32 -7.21 4.26
C TYR A 178 -11.91 -6.05 5.08
N GLY A 179 -13.04 -5.50 4.63
CA GLY A 179 -13.73 -4.39 5.32
C GLY A 179 -14.19 -4.78 6.72
N LEU A 180 -14.84 -5.93 6.88
CA LEU A 180 -15.26 -6.46 8.17
C LEU A 180 -14.07 -6.69 9.10
N ALA A 181 -13.02 -7.35 8.61
CA ALA A 181 -11.82 -7.63 9.39
C ALA A 181 -11.07 -6.34 9.78
N ALA A 182 -11.03 -5.33 8.91
CA ALA A 182 -10.47 -4.01 9.22
C ALA A 182 -11.27 -3.27 10.30
N CYS A 183 -12.59 -3.36 10.28
CA CYS A 183 -13.47 -2.80 11.31
C CYS A 183 -13.30 -3.52 12.65
N VAL A 184 -13.39 -4.86 12.67
CA VAL A 184 -13.26 -5.67 13.88
C VAL A 184 -11.89 -5.53 14.53
N SER A 185 -10.82 -5.47 13.74
CA SER A 185 -9.45 -5.27 14.25
C SER A 185 -9.15 -3.85 14.73
N GLY A 186 -10.10 -2.91 14.61
CA GLY A 186 -9.90 -1.49 14.93
C GLY A 186 -8.87 -0.80 14.04
N THR A 187 -8.45 -1.44 12.95
CA THR A 187 -7.45 -0.87 12.03
C THR A 187 -8.04 0.32 11.29
N ALA A 188 -9.31 0.27 10.93
CA ALA A 188 -10.04 1.36 10.30
C ALA A 188 -10.14 2.60 11.23
N GLU A 189 -10.40 2.40 12.52
CA GLU A 189 -10.49 3.51 13.50
C GLU A 189 -9.16 4.23 13.71
N LEU A 190 -8.02 3.53 13.55
CA LEU A 190 -6.70 4.12 13.65
C LEU A 190 -6.38 5.09 12.50
N CYS A 191 -7.12 5.00 11.40
CA CYS A 191 -7.01 5.90 10.25
C CYS A 191 -7.86 7.17 10.40
N VAL A 192 -8.85 7.18 11.31
CA VAL A 192 -9.71 8.33 11.55
C VAL A 192 -9.01 9.34 12.48
N PRO A 193 -9.04 10.65 12.15
CA PRO A 193 -8.51 11.69 13.01
C PRO A 193 -9.07 11.63 14.44
N GLU A 194 -8.22 11.85 15.43
CA GLU A 194 -8.65 11.81 16.84
C GLU A 194 -9.85 12.72 17.15
N SER A 195 -9.98 13.84 16.43
CA SER A 195 -11.10 14.76 16.53
C SER A 195 -12.45 14.19 16.08
N LEU A 196 -12.43 13.15 15.26
CA LEU A 196 -13.62 12.51 14.68
C LEU A 196 -13.94 11.15 15.32
N ARG A 197 -13.12 10.64 16.23
CA ARG A 197 -13.36 9.34 16.88
C ARG A 197 -14.56 9.42 17.82
N PRO A 198 -15.59 8.60 17.62
CA PRO A 198 -16.84 8.67 18.40
C PRO A 198 -16.62 8.42 19.90
N ALA A 199 -15.71 7.53 20.28
CA ALA A 199 -15.42 7.21 21.67
C ALA A 199 -14.90 8.39 22.49
N ARG A 200 -14.01 9.22 21.96
CA ARG A 200 -13.51 10.41 22.65
C ARG A 200 -14.54 11.56 22.73
N ARG A 201 -15.49 11.61 21.80
CA ARG A 201 -16.62 12.55 21.92
C ARG A 201 -17.52 12.22 23.10
N ALA A 202 -17.78 10.93 23.33
CA ALA A 202 -18.57 10.48 24.47
C ALA A 202 -17.87 10.72 25.82
N GLU A 203 -16.54 10.51 25.86
CA GLU A 203 -15.73 10.74 27.06
C GLU A 203 -15.59 12.24 27.38
N LYS A 204 -15.35 13.09 26.37
CA LYS A 204 -15.36 14.56 26.56
C LYS A 204 -16.74 15.10 26.96
N ALA A 205 -17.81 14.53 26.41
CA ALA A 205 -19.16 14.91 26.78
C ALA A 205 -19.54 14.47 28.21
N ARG A 206 -18.93 13.37 28.71
CA ARG A 206 -19.09 12.95 30.13
C ARG A 206 -18.23 13.77 31.11
N ALA A 207 -17.04 14.24 30.67
CA ALA A 207 -16.16 15.05 31.50
C ALA A 207 -16.61 16.52 31.61
N LEU A 208 -17.57 16.96 30.80
CA LEU A 208 -18.16 18.30 30.81
C LEU A 208 -19.54 18.36 31.52
N ARG A 209 -20.01 17.25 32.08
CA ARG A 209 -21.19 17.15 32.95
C ARG A 209 -20.77 16.85 34.37
#